data_68793cef21d0ebe9e4e7c6cbaf8c5cc5
#
_entry.id   68793cef21d0ebe9e4e7c6cbaf8c5cc5
#
_cell.length_a   1.000
_cell.length_b   1.000
_cell.length_c   1.000
_cell.angle_alpha   90.00
_cell.angle_beta   90.00
_cell.angle_gamma   90.00
#
_symmetry.space_group_name_H-M   'P 1'
#
loop_
_entity.id
_entity.type
_entity.pdbx_description
1 polymer ?
#
loop_
_entity_poly.entity_id
_entity_poly.type
_entity_poly.pdbx_seq_one_letter_code
_entity_poly.pdbx_strand_id
1 'polypeptide(L)'
;MNQKLLKSQTILAICILILSIIPIVAIGPYLHQFADDYVFGAPVYKAWTATHSLGACIQAAWDESMHIYQTWQGTYSACFLMALQPGIFGKYWLVPIILLGGLVLSTYTLGYTVLRRLLHISKLEYAFVSTLFVLMTVQFVWSFYDAFFWYNGAMYYTLYYSLSLFLASLLIEFHLTKSIMAKIIITLVSAALAIFIAGGNFVTGLGMPAILFMAIVWMWVERKKTPFFLISILMIYASAFAFSVFAPGNAVRQATVTDQPNVVAAFFMAIGKSVEFLADAIGIMEVLMFTILIPFLARLAKASRFKFSHPWLYLLISFLLYSAFFFPNSYAM
;
A
#
# COMPACT_ATOMS: atom_id res chain seq x y z
N MET A 1 6.37 -23.50 21.64
CA MET A 1 6.59 -22.26 22.44
C MET A 1 5.69 -22.31 23.65
N ASN A 2 6.15 -21.89 24.82
CA ASN A 2 5.33 -21.85 26.05
C ASN A 2 4.20 -20.84 25.84
N GLN A 3 2.94 -21.30 25.92
CA GLN A 3 1.76 -20.46 25.69
C GLN A 3 1.65 -19.26 26.64
N LYS A 4 2.10 -19.44 27.90
CA LYS A 4 2.11 -18.35 28.89
C LYS A 4 3.10 -17.24 28.47
N LEU A 5 4.30 -17.62 28.01
CA LEU A 5 5.31 -16.68 27.52
C LEU A 5 4.80 -15.93 26.28
N LEU A 6 4.24 -16.64 25.32
CA LEU A 6 3.68 -16.02 24.11
C LEU A 6 2.55 -15.03 24.44
N LYS A 7 1.67 -15.37 25.39
CA LYS A 7 0.59 -14.48 25.86
C LYS A 7 1.17 -13.20 26.45
N SER A 8 2.19 -13.32 27.31
CA SER A 8 2.86 -12.16 27.91
C SER A 8 3.53 -11.28 26.85
N GLN A 9 4.24 -11.87 25.90
CA GLN A 9 4.87 -11.17 24.77
C GLN A 9 3.83 -10.47 23.88
N THR A 10 2.69 -11.10 23.62
CA THR A 10 1.60 -10.50 22.82
C THR A 10 1.01 -9.29 23.53
N ILE A 11 0.74 -9.40 24.82
CA ILE A 11 0.22 -8.27 25.63
C ILE A 11 1.24 -7.12 25.60
N LEU A 12 2.51 -7.40 25.86
CA LEU A 12 3.58 -6.40 25.81
C LEU A 12 3.66 -5.71 24.43
N ALA A 13 3.63 -6.47 23.35
CA ALA A 13 3.66 -5.91 22.00
C ALA A 13 2.45 -5.01 21.72
N ILE A 14 1.24 -5.41 22.15
CA ILE A 14 0.03 -4.58 22.04
C ILE A 14 0.16 -3.30 22.86
N CYS A 15 0.66 -3.38 24.09
CA CYS A 15 0.89 -2.20 24.93
C CYS A 15 1.88 -1.23 24.27
N ILE A 16 2.99 -1.74 23.73
CA ILE A 16 3.98 -0.92 23.02
C ILE A 16 3.34 -0.29 21.78
N LEU A 17 2.55 -1.03 21.00
CA LEU A 17 1.84 -0.49 19.85
C LEU A 17 0.89 0.65 20.23
N ILE A 18 0.10 0.47 21.29
CA ILE A 18 -0.81 1.51 21.78
C ILE A 18 -0.01 2.75 22.20
N LEU A 19 1.05 2.57 22.99
CA LEU A 19 1.92 3.67 23.42
C LEU A 19 2.59 4.38 22.23
N SER A 20 2.90 3.67 21.16
CA SER A 20 3.46 4.24 19.93
C SER A 20 2.44 5.05 19.12
N ILE A 21 1.17 4.65 19.12
CA ILE A 21 0.10 5.30 18.37
C ILE A 21 -0.43 6.54 19.09
N ILE A 22 -0.49 6.53 20.43
CA ILE A 22 -1.04 7.63 21.22
C ILE A 22 -0.43 8.99 20.86
N PRO A 23 0.89 9.20 20.82
CA PRO A 23 1.46 10.51 20.48
C PRO A 23 1.11 10.95 19.05
N ILE A 24 1.04 10.01 18.10
CA ILE A 24 0.70 10.31 16.70
C ILE A 24 -0.73 10.83 16.58
N VAL A 25 -1.67 10.23 17.31
CA VAL A 25 -3.07 10.67 17.34
C VAL A 25 -3.25 11.94 18.19
N ALA A 26 -2.54 12.04 19.30
CA ALA A 26 -2.65 13.18 20.23
C ALA A 26 -2.19 14.51 19.61
N ILE A 27 -1.30 14.48 18.64
CA ILE A 27 -0.89 15.70 17.91
C ILE A 27 -1.96 16.16 16.91
N GLY A 28 -2.92 15.29 16.55
CA GLY A 28 -3.96 15.56 15.55
C GLY A 28 -4.65 16.92 15.65
N PRO A 29 -5.13 17.37 16.84
CA PRO A 29 -5.76 18.69 17.02
C PRO A 29 -4.88 19.89 16.63
N TYR A 30 -3.57 19.73 16.59
CA TYR A 30 -2.60 20.76 16.24
C TYR A 30 -2.18 20.71 14.77
N LEU A 31 -2.61 19.68 14.03
CA LEU A 31 -2.31 19.52 12.60
C LEU A 31 -3.20 20.44 11.77
N HIS A 32 -2.64 20.95 10.69
CA HIS A 32 -3.34 21.78 9.71
C HIS A 32 -2.82 21.43 8.30
N GLN A 33 -3.54 21.92 7.31
CA GLN A 33 -3.14 21.83 5.90
C GLN A 33 -1.73 22.41 5.69
N PHE A 34 -0.99 21.81 4.75
CA PHE A 34 0.37 22.20 4.45
C PHE A 34 0.65 22.05 2.94
N ALA A 35 1.47 22.92 2.40
CA ALA A 35 1.96 22.87 1.02
C ALA A 35 0.85 22.56 0.00
N ASP A 36 0.94 21.44 -0.70
CA ASP A 36 0.03 21.03 -1.77
C ASP A 36 -1.41 20.80 -1.30
N ASP A 37 -1.65 20.58 0.01
CA ASP A 37 -3.00 20.46 0.54
C ASP A 37 -3.86 21.68 0.19
N TYR A 38 -3.27 22.87 0.23
CA TYR A 38 -3.98 24.10 -0.13
C TYR A 38 -4.29 24.16 -1.63
N VAL A 39 -3.37 23.71 -2.47
CA VAL A 39 -3.52 23.77 -3.92
C VAL A 39 -4.61 22.80 -4.37
N PHE A 40 -4.49 21.54 -4.01
CA PHE A 40 -5.46 20.50 -4.40
C PHE A 40 -6.84 20.74 -3.76
N GLY A 41 -6.88 21.20 -2.51
CA GLY A 41 -8.12 21.43 -1.79
C GLY A 41 -8.89 22.68 -2.18
N ALA A 42 -8.27 23.65 -2.86
CA ALA A 42 -8.87 24.97 -3.12
C ALA A 42 -10.19 24.92 -3.90
N PRO A 43 -10.38 24.14 -4.99
CA PRO A 43 -11.65 24.06 -5.69
C PRO A 43 -12.79 23.53 -4.81
N VAL A 44 -12.49 22.47 -4.02
CA VAL A 44 -13.49 21.87 -3.13
C VAL A 44 -13.81 22.79 -1.94
N TYR A 45 -12.81 23.50 -1.42
CA TYR A 45 -13.06 24.53 -0.38
C TYR A 45 -14.00 25.63 -0.88
N LYS A 46 -13.80 26.12 -2.11
CA LYS A 46 -14.71 27.10 -2.74
C LYS A 46 -16.13 26.53 -2.88
N ALA A 47 -16.27 25.29 -3.34
CA ALA A 47 -17.56 24.63 -3.46
C ALA A 47 -18.26 24.48 -2.10
N TRP A 48 -17.51 24.06 -1.07
CA TRP A 48 -18.02 23.89 0.29
C TRP A 48 -18.50 25.22 0.89
N THR A 49 -17.68 26.25 0.83
CA THR A 49 -18.02 27.58 1.38
C THR A 49 -19.20 28.23 0.69
N ALA A 50 -19.39 27.99 -0.61
CA ALA A 50 -20.50 28.55 -1.39
C ALA A 50 -21.81 27.78 -1.18
N THR A 51 -21.78 26.47 -0.99
CA THR A 51 -23.00 25.65 -1.10
C THR A 51 -23.29 24.79 0.14
N HIS A 52 -22.29 24.51 0.98
CA HIS A 52 -22.34 23.52 2.05
C HIS A 52 -22.86 22.13 1.59
N SER A 53 -22.71 21.81 0.30
CA SER A 53 -23.17 20.57 -0.32
C SER A 53 -22.02 19.60 -0.56
N LEU A 54 -22.12 18.39 0.02
CA LEU A 54 -21.16 17.30 -0.24
C LEU A 54 -21.16 16.89 -1.73
N GLY A 55 -22.34 16.93 -2.39
CA GLY A 55 -22.43 16.64 -3.82
C GLY A 55 -21.62 17.63 -4.67
N ALA A 56 -21.69 18.93 -4.35
CA ALA A 56 -20.89 19.96 -5.00
C ALA A 56 -19.37 19.76 -4.73
N CYS A 57 -19.00 19.34 -3.51
CA CYS A 57 -17.62 19.01 -3.16
C CYS A 57 -17.08 17.81 -3.97
N ILE A 58 -17.87 16.73 -4.08
CA ILE A 58 -17.51 15.55 -4.88
C ILE A 58 -17.34 15.92 -6.35
N GLN A 59 -18.25 16.74 -6.91
CA GLN A 59 -18.12 17.20 -8.28
C GLN A 59 -16.86 18.06 -8.47
N ALA A 60 -16.61 19.01 -7.57
CA ALA A 60 -15.40 19.84 -7.63
C ALA A 60 -14.11 19.02 -7.51
N ALA A 61 -14.09 17.98 -6.66
CA ALA A 61 -12.96 17.07 -6.54
C ALA A 61 -12.74 16.23 -7.81
N TRP A 62 -13.83 15.82 -8.47
CA TRP A 62 -13.76 15.13 -9.75
C TRP A 62 -13.21 16.03 -10.86
N ASP A 63 -13.73 17.24 -10.97
CA ASP A 63 -13.31 18.21 -11.99
C ASP A 63 -11.84 18.59 -11.81
N GLU A 64 -11.39 18.80 -10.56
CA GLU A 64 -9.98 19.05 -10.23
C GLU A 64 -9.09 17.84 -10.58
N SER A 65 -9.53 16.62 -10.24
CA SER A 65 -8.79 15.41 -10.59
C SER A 65 -8.64 15.27 -12.10
N MET A 66 -9.66 15.56 -12.89
CA MET A 66 -9.61 15.53 -14.36
C MET A 66 -8.78 16.66 -14.94
N HIS A 67 -8.81 17.86 -14.34
CA HIS A 67 -7.93 18.94 -14.71
C HIS A 67 -6.45 18.55 -14.53
N ILE A 68 -6.09 18.01 -13.36
CA ILE A 68 -4.72 17.56 -13.07
C ILE A 68 -4.30 16.39 -13.97
N TYR A 69 -5.22 15.48 -14.29
CA TYR A 69 -4.99 14.39 -15.24
C TYR A 69 -4.54 14.89 -16.62
N GLN A 70 -5.10 16.02 -17.07
CA GLN A 70 -4.74 16.63 -18.36
C GLN A 70 -3.49 17.50 -18.28
N THR A 71 -3.18 18.10 -17.13
CA THR A 71 -2.20 19.19 -17.04
C THR A 71 -0.94 18.87 -16.26
N TRP A 72 -0.95 17.82 -15.40
CA TRP A 72 0.16 17.59 -14.48
C TRP A 72 0.52 16.13 -14.24
N GLN A 73 -0.44 15.26 -13.84
CA GLN A 73 -0.16 13.86 -13.51
C GLN A 73 -1.39 12.97 -13.63
N GLY A 74 -1.16 11.71 -14.01
CA GLY A 74 -2.21 10.74 -14.27
C GLY A 74 -2.76 9.99 -13.05
N THR A 75 -2.38 10.33 -11.84
CA THR A 75 -2.79 9.63 -10.60
C THR A 75 -4.19 10.03 -10.15
N TYR A 76 -5.19 9.70 -10.97
CA TYR A 76 -6.57 10.21 -10.92
C TYR A 76 -7.27 9.98 -9.57
N SER A 77 -7.16 8.78 -8.97
CA SER A 77 -7.83 8.50 -7.70
C SER A 77 -7.13 9.19 -6.52
N ALA A 78 -5.81 9.36 -6.59
CA ALA A 78 -5.07 10.12 -5.59
C ALA A 78 -5.42 11.62 -5.68
N CYS A 79 -5.42 12.21 -6.87
CA CYS A 79 -5.80 13.62 -7.06
C CYS A 79 -7.22 13.91 -6.59
N PHE A 80 -8.15 12.98 -6.83
CA PHE A 80 -9.50 13.07 -6.30
C PHE A 80 -9.55 13.13 -4.77
N LEU A 81 -8.80 12.25 -4.09
CA LEU A 81 -8.73 12.25 -2.62
C LEU A 81 -7.98 13.49 -2.09
N MET A 82 -6.90 13.90 -2.76
CA MET A 82 -6.16 15.11 -2.40
C MET A 82 -7.06 16.34 -2.43
N ALA A 83 -7.94 16.44 -3.43
CA ALA A 83 -8.92 17.50 -3.50
C ALA A 83 -9.99 17.42 -2.40
N LEU A 84 -10.46 16.20 -2.05
CA LEU A 84 -11.53 15.95 -1.07
C LEU A 84 -10.97 15.69 0.35
N GLN A 85 -10.02 16.47 0.78
CA GLN A 85 -9.33 16.28 2.05
C GLN A 85 -10.14 16.69 3.28
N PRO A 86 -9.91 16.10 4.47
CA PRO A 86 -10.64 16.44 5.70
C PRO A 86 -10.45 17.89 6.17
N GLY A 87 -9.33 18.51 5.80
CA GLY A 87 -9.01 19.90 6.15
C GLY A 87 -10.03 20.93 5.65
N ILE A 88 -10.65 20.67 4.50
CA ILE A 88 -11.71 21.52 3.92
C ILE A 88 -12.89 21.67 4.88
N PHE A 89 -13.19 20.62 5.63
CA PHE A 89 -14.31 20.56 6.58
C PHE A 89 -13.88 20.91 8.02
N GLY A 90 -12.68 21.47 8.21
CA GLY A 90 -12.13 21.77 9.54
C GLY A 90 -11.82 20.51 10.38
N LYS A 91 -11.61 19.36 9.72
CA LYS A 91 -11.44 18.06 10.36
C LYS A 91 -10.05 17.46 10.09
N TYR A 92 -9.03 18.28 9.93
CA TYR A 92 -7.68 17.81 9.61
C TYR A 92 -7.12 16.81 10.65
N TRP A 93 -7.54 16.94 11.91
CA TRP A 93 -7.20 16.00 12.99
C TRP A 93 -7.58 14.55 12.73
N LEU A 94 -8.50 14.28 11.77
CA LEU A 94 -8.87 12.92 11.35
C LEU A 94 -7.77 12.24 10.51
N VAL A 95 -6.85 12.98 9.93
CA VAL A 95 -5.83 12.45 9.01
C VAL A 95 -5.02 11.31 9.65
N PRO A 96 -4.34 11.50 10.79
CA PRO A 96 -3.59 10.40 11.42
C PRO A 96 -4.50 9.24 11.85
N ILE A 97 -5.73 9.51 12.27
CA ILE A 97 -6.66 8.47 12.71
C ILE A 97 -7.07 7.57 11.52
N ILE A 98 -7.43 8.16 10.38
CA ILE A 98 -7.83 7.42 9.17
C ILE A 98 -6.66 6.58 8.65
N LEU A 99 -5.46 7.16 8.59
CA LEU A 99 -4.29 6.51 8.02
C LEU A 99 -3.77 5.39 8.91
N LEU A 100 -3.61 5.65 10.21
CA LEU A 100 -3.23 4.61 11.18
C LEU A 100 -4.30 3.53 11.32
N GLY A 101 -5.57 3.93 11.38
CA GLY A 101 -6.70 2.99 11.42
C GLY A 101 -6.73 2.08 10.19
N GLY A 102 -6.54 2.65 9.01
CA GLY A 102 -6.43 1.91 7.75
C GLY A 102 -5.24 0.93 7.74
N LEU A 103 -4.07 1.40 8.19
CA LEU A 103 -2.86 0.59 8.27
C LEU A 103 -3.01 -0.59 9.25
N VAL A 104 -3.49 -0.31 10.45
CA VAL A 104 -3.73 -1.35 11.47
C VAL A 104 -4.75 -2.36 10.97
N LEU A 105 -5.90 -1.89 10.50
CA LEU A 105 -6.99 -2.77 10.04
C LEU A 105 -6.57 -3.63 8.86
N SER A 106 -5.90 -3.06 7.86
CA SER A 106 -5.45 -3.80 6.67
C SER A 106 -4.39 -4.84 7.02
N THR A 107 -3.42 -4.50 7.88
CA THR A 107 -2.39 -5.44 8.33
C THR A 107 -2.97 -6.60 9.13
N TYR A 108 -3.89 -6.33 10.06
CA TYR A 108 -4.57 -7.39 10.81
C TYR A 108 -5.48 -8.24 9.91
N THR A 109 -6.14 -7.65 8.93
CA THR A 109 -6.98 -8.38 7.96
C THR A 109 -6.13 -9.32 7.11
N LEU A 110 -5.03 -8.84 6.55
CA LEU A 110 -4.10 -9.68 5.79
C LEU A 110 -3.49 -10.76 6.68
N GLY A 111 -3.05 -10.40 7.88
CA GLY A 111 -2.55 -11.34 8.88
C GLY A 111 -3.58 -12.43 9.22
N TYR A 112 -4.86 -12.06 9.40
CA TYR A 112 -5.93 -13.03 9.63
C TYR A 112 -6.10 -13.98 8.44
N THR A 113 -6.17 -13.44 7.23
CA THR A 113 -6.34 -14.24 6.01
C THR A 113 -5.15 -15.20 5.81
N VAL A 114 -3.93 -14.71 5.95
CA VAL A 114 -2.73 -15.54 5.76
C VAL A 114 -2.50 -16.48 6.93
N LEU A 115 -2.40 -15.96 8.15
CA LEU A 115 -1.96 -16.75 9.30
C LEU A 115 -3.08 -17.66 9.83
N ARG A 116 -4.31 -17.14 9.93
CA ARG A 116 -5.44 -17.90 10.49
C ARG A 116 -6.13 -18.79 9.46
N ARG A 117 -6.47 -18.22 8.29
CA ARG A 117 -7.28 -18.92 7.28
C ARG A 117 -6.43 -19.83 6.40
N LEU A 118 -5.30 -19.35 5.90
CA LEU A 118 -4.45 -20.11 4.97
C LEU A 118 -3.49 -21.07 5.69
N LEU A 119 -2.80 -20.61 6.74
CA LEU A 119 -1.77 -21.37 7.46
C LEU A 119 -2.24 -22.03 8.76
N HIS A 120 -3.48 -21.79 9.19
CA HIS A 120 -4.09 -22.38 10.40
C HIS A 120 -3.29 -22.13 11.69
N ILE A 121 -2.58 -21.03 11.80
CA ILE A 121 -1.81 -20.61 12.97
C ILE A 121 -2.74 -20.27 14.14
N SER A 122 -2.30 -20.41 15.40
CA SER A 122 -3.10 -20.09 16.58
C SER A 122 -3.51 -18.62 16.63
N LYS A 123 -4.64 -18.31 17.33
CA LYS A 123 -5.11 -16.92 17.51
C LYS A 123 -4.06 -16.02 18.14
N LEU A 124 -3.32 -16.56 19.11
CA LEU A 124 -2.33 -15.82 19.86
C LEU A 124 -1.07 -15.50 19.01
N GLU A 125 -0.60 -16.46 18.23
CA GLU A 125 0.50 -16.24 17.30
C GLU A 125 0.11 -15.25 16.19
N TYR A 126 -1.10 -15.35 15.66
CA TYR A 126 -1.63 -14.38 14.72
C TYR A 126 -1.63 -12.96 15.30
N ALA A 127 -2.17 -12.79 16.52
CA ALA A 127 -2.21 -11.49 17.18
C ALA A 127 -0.79 -10.93 17.39
N PHE A 128 0.13 -11.76 17.89
CA PHE A 128 1.53 -11.38 18.11
C PHE A 128 2.23 -10.93 16.83
N VAL A 129 2.18 -11.77 15.80
CA VAL A 129 2.87 -11.49 14.52
C VAL A 129 2.27 -10.26 13.84
N SER A 130 0.94 -10.14 13.77
CA SER A 130 0.30 -8.97 13.18
C SER A 130 0.62 -7.68 13.94
N THR A 131 0.66 -7.73 15.28
CA THR A 131 1.06 -6.58 16.11
C THR A 131 2.50 -6.17 15.82
N LEU A 132 3.43 -7.14 15.70
CA LEU A 132 4.83 -6.83 15.37
C LEU A 132 4.95 -6.20 13.98
N PHE A 133 4.21 -6.68 12.98
CA PHE A 133 4.22 -6.06 11.65
C PHE A 133 3.72 -4.61 11.67
N VAL A 134 2.64 -4.32 12.40
CA VAL A 134 2.17 -2.94 12.57
C VAL A 134 3.21 -2.09 13.29
N LEU A 135 3.78 -2.61 14.38
CA LEU A 135 4.86 -1.92 15.11
C LEU A 135 6.03 -1.59 14.21
N MET A 136 6.52 -2.55 13.43
CA MET A 136 7.61 -2.33 12.49
C MET A 136 7.25 -1.24 11.48
N THR A 137 6.07 -1.33 10.87
CA THR A 137 5.64 -0.35 9.87
C THR A 137 5.51 1.06 10.47
N VAL A 138 5.05 1.19 11.72
CA VAL A 138 4.91 2.49 12.38
C VAL A 138 6.26 3.02 12.86
N GLN A 139 7.11 2.17 13.48
CA GLN A 139 8.35 2.64 14.12
C GLN A 139 9.49 2.89 13.14
N PHE A 140 9.52 2.16 12.02
CA PHE A 140 10.58 2.29 11.01
C PHE A 140 10.16 3.10 9.78
N VAL A 141 9.08 3.88 9.89
CA VAL A 141 8.74 4.84 8.85
C VAL A 141 9.81 5.94 8.81
N TRP A 142 10.31 6.24 7.62
CA TRP A 142 11.37 7.23 7.42
C TRP A 142 10.99 8.63 7.93
N SER A 143 9.75 9.04 7.71
CA SER A 143 9.20 10.32 8.13
C SER A 143 7.78 10.14 8.65
N PHE A 144 7.56 10.37 9.95
CA PHE A 144 6.22 10.40 10.53
C PHE A 144 5.34 11.49 9.92
N TYR A 145 5.96 12.61 9.57
CA TYR A 145 5.26 13.73 8.96
C TYR A 145 4.65 13.33 7.63
N ASP A 146 5.45 12.77 6.72
CA ASP A 146 5.00 12.37 5.39
C ASP A 146 4.10 11.13 5.41
N ALA A 147 4.24 10.28 6.43
CA ALA A 147 3.45 9.05 6.53
C ALA A 147 2.08 9.24 7.18
N PHE A 148 1.91 10.23 8.10
CA PHE A 148 0.71 10.32 8.92
C PHE A 148 0.17 11.73 9.13
N PHE A 149 0.93 12.80 8.86
CA PHE A 149 0.55 14.16 9.22
C PHE A 149 0.28 15.06 8.01
N TRP A 150 1.12 15.06 7.00
CA TRP A 150 0.88 15.77 5.77
C TRP A 150 -0.08 14.97 4.89
N TYR A 151 -1.32 15.46 4.75
CA TYR A 151 -2.39 14.68 4.14
C TYR A 151 -2.06 14.17 2.74
N ASN A 152 -1.62 15.04 1.84
CA ASN A 152 -1.35 14.63 0.46
C ASN A 152 -0.26 13.57 0.37
N GLY A 153 0.85 13.74 1.10
CA GLY A 153 1.91 12.73 1.16
C GLY A 153 1.44 11.44 1.84
N ALA A 154 0.86 11.56 3.01
CA ALA A 154 0.44 10.42 3.83
C ALA A 154 -0.68 9.59 3.15
N MET A 155 -1.67 10.25 2.57
CA MET A 155 -2.72 9.60 1.81
C MET A 155 -2.13 8.92 0.56
N TYR A 156 -1.25 9.60 -0.16
CA TYR A 156 -0.65 9.13 -1.40
C TYR A 156 0.13 7.82 -1.23
N TYR A 157 0.80 7.60 -0.08
CA TYR A 157 1.58 6.40 0.19
C TYR A 157 0.90 5.47 1.19
N THR A 158 0.59 5.93 2.40
CA THR A 158 0.10 5.08 3.51
C THR A 158 -1.28 4.51 3.25
N LEU A 159 -2.20 5.31 2.68
CA LEU A 159 -3.54 4.81 2.36
C LEU A 159 -3.49 3.77 1.23
N TYR A 160 -2.77 4.05 0.14
CA TYR A 160 -2.66 3.12 -0.99
C TYR A 160 -1.92 1.84 -0.62
N TYR A 161 -0.93 1.91 0.26
CA TYR A 161 -0.33 0.72 0.86
C TYR A 161 -1.38 -0.10 1.63
N SER A 162 -2.16 0.55 2.49
CA SER A 162 -3.22 -0.11 3.27
C SER A 162 -4.29 -0.75 2.37
N LEU A 163 -4.73 -0.07 1.31
CA LEU A 163 -5.66 -0.61 0.33
C LEU A 163 -5.09 -1.82 -0.42
N SER A 164 -3.78 -1.81 -0.70
CA SER A 164 -3.10 -2.94 -1.33
C SER A 164 -3.06 -4.17 -0.43
N LEU A 165 -2.90 -4.01 0.89
CA LEU A 165 -3.00 -5.11 1.86
C LEU A 165 -4.43 -5.68 1.91
N PHE A 166 -5.46 -4.84 1.84
CA PHE A 166 -6.85 -5.28 1.72
C PHE A 166 -7.09 -6.06 0.43
N LEU A 167 -6.61 -5.54 -0.71
CA LEU A 167 -6.72 -6.24 -1.98
C LEU A 167 -6.03 -7.61 -1.90
N ALA A 168 -4.80 -7.68 -1.39
CA ALA A 168 -4.10 -8.96 -1.20
C ALA A 168 -4.91 -9.95 -0.34
N SER A 169 -5.57 -9.47 0.72
CA SER A 169 -6.44 -10.29 1.56
C SER A 169 -7.62 -10.86 0.77
N LEU A 170 -8.29 -10.04 -0.04
CA LEU A 170 -9.42 -10.45 -0.87
C LEU A 170 -9.02 -11.48 -1.92
N LEU A 171 -7.85 -11.30 -2.55
CA LEU A 171 -7.34 -12.23 -3.56
C LEU A 171 -7.10 -13.63 -2.97
N ILE A 172 -6.56 -13.70 -1.76
CA ILE A 172 -6.38 -14.97 -1.04
C ILE A 172 -7.73 -15.53 -0.61
N GLU A 173 -8.62 -14.70 -0.06
CA GLU A 173 -9.93 -15.11 0.45
C GLU A 173 -10.82 -15.70 -0.64
N PHE A 174 -10.72 -15.21 -1.89
CA PHE A 174 -11.41 -15.79 -3.05
C PHE A 174 -11.12 -17.28 -3.20
N HIS A 175 -9.89 -17.70 -2.97
CA HIS A 175 -9.49 -19.11 -3.07
C HIS A 175 -9.86 -19.95 -1.86
N LEU A 176 -10.08 -19.31 -0.71
CA LEU A 176 -10.44 -19.98 0.55
C LEU A 176 -11.94 -20.15 0.73
N THR A 177 -12.75 -19.27 0.13
CA THR A 177 -14.21 -19.34 0.27
C THR A 177 -14.85 -20.33 -0.69
N LYS A 178 -15.89 -21.03 -0.20
CA LYS A 178 -16.71 -21.94 -1.02
C LYS A 178 -18.01 -21.30 -1.52
N SER A 179 -18.45 -20.21 -0.91
CA SER A 179 -19.69 -19.52 -1.24
C SER A 179 -19.56 -18.78 -2.58
N ILE A 180 -20.44 -19.06 -3.53
CA ILE A 180 -20.50 -18.37 -4.83
C ILE A 180 -20.82 -16.89 -4.63
N MET A 181 -21.77 -16.54 -3.75
CA MET A 181 -22.12 -15.15 -3.46
C MET A 181 -20.89 -14.38 -2.91
N ALA A 182 -20.17 -15.00 -1.97
CA ALA A 182 -18.93 -14.39 -1.44
C ALA A 182 -17.88 -14.20 -2.55
N LYS A 183 -17.72 -15.15 -3.47
CA LYS A 183 -16.81 -15.00 -4.61
C LYS A 183 -17.21 -13.84 -5.53
N ILE A 184 -18.50 -13.68 -5.81
CA ILE A 184 -18.99 -12.56 -6.62
C ILE A 184 -18.68 -11.23 -5.94
N ILE A 185 -19.00 -11.09 -4.65
CA ILE A 185 -18.72 -9.86 -3.88
C ILE A 185 -17.22 -9.58 -3.86
N ILE A 186 -16.40 -10.60 -3.55
CA ILE A 186 -14.93 -10.45 -3.54
C ILE A 186 -14.43 -10.01 -4.91
N THR A 187 -14.94 -10.56 -6.01
CA THR A 187 -14.52 -10.18 -7.36
C THR A 187 -14.85 -8.72 -7.65
N LEU A 188 -16.08 -8.28 -7.35
CA LEU A 188 -16.49 -6.88 -7.59
C LEU A 188 -15.68 -5.90 -6.74
N VAL A 189 -15.48 -6.19 -5.44
CA VAL A 189 -14.71 -5.35 -4.54
C VAL A 189 -13.22 -5.33 -4.96
N SER A 190 -12.66 -6.49 -5.34
CA SER A 190 -11.27 -6.57 -5.82
C SER A 190 -11.06 -5.78 -7.11
N ALA A 191 -12.02 -5.84 -8.05
CA ALA A 191 -11.96 -5.06 -9.29
C ALA A 191 -12.02 -3.55 -9.01
N ALA A 192 -12.94 -3.12 -8.14
CA ALA A 192 -13.06 -1.71 -7.75
C ALA A 192 -11.79 -1.21 -7.05
N LEU A 193 -11.24 -1.98 -6.11
CA LEU A 193 -9.97 -1.65 -5.44
C LEU A 193 -8.80 -1.63 -6.42
N ALA A 194 -8.74 -2.58 -7.36
CA ALA A 194 -7.69 -2.63 -8.38
C ALA A 194 -7.69 -1.35 -9.23
N ILE A 195 -8.86 -0.91 -9.71
CA ILE A 195 -9.01 0.34 -10.46
C ILE A 195 -8.60 1.54 -9.60
N PHE A 196 -9.04 1.58 -8.35
CA PHE A 196 -8.75 2.68 -7.45
C PHE A 196 -7.25 2.77 -7.10
N ILE A 197 -6.61 1.65 -6.75
CA ILE A 197 -5.18 1.60 -6.39
C ILE A 197 -4.31 1.92 -7.61
N ALA A 198 -4.69 1.47 -8.81
CA ALA A 198 -3.98 1.75 -10.04
C ALA A 198 -3.92 3.25 -10.40
N GLY A 199 -4.91 4.04 -9.95
CA GLY A 199 -4.94 5.50 -10.07
C GLY A 199 -4.28 6.24 -8.91
N GLY A 200 -3.61 5.52 -8.00
CA GLY A 200 -2.83 6.05 -6.88
C GLY A 200 -1.43 6.48 -7.29
N ASN A 201 -0.45 6.26 -6.41
CA ASN A 201 0.95 6.54 -6.75
C ASN A 201 1.57 5.46 -7.64
N PHE A 202 2.55 5.82 -8.46
CA PHE A 202 3.20 4.89 -9.39
C PHE A 202 3.99 3.77 -8.71
N VAL A 203 4.50 3.99 -7.50
CA VAL A 203 5.22 2.97 -6.71
C VAL A 203 4.28 1.81 -6.36
N THR A 204 3.15 2.12 -5.71
CA THR A 204 2.12 1.11 -5.40
C THR A 204 1.47 0.58 -6.68
N GLY A 205 1.30 1.46 -7.68
CA GLY A 205 0.76 1.13 -9.00
C GLY A 205 1.56 0.06 -9.74
N LEU A 206 2.88 0.02 -9.59
CA LEU A 206 3.75 -1.03 -10.13
C LEU A 206 3.85 -2.24 -9.21
N GLY A 207 3.89 -2.03 -7.91
CA GLY A 207 4.13 -3.10 -6.94
C GLY A 207 3.02 -4.14 -6.89
N MET A 208 1.78 -3.70 -6.89
CA MET A 208 0.65 -4.62 -6.75
C MET A 208 0.48 -5.55 -7.96
N PRO A 209 0.53 -5.08 -9.23
CA PRO A 209 0.50 -5.98 -10.38
C PRO A 209 1.72 -6.89 -10.45
N ALA A 210 2.89 -6.46 -9.96
CA ALA A 210 4.07 -7.29 -9.87
C ALA A 210 3.85 -8.49 -8.90
N ILE A 211 3.26 -8.25 -7.74
CA ILE A 211 2.89 -9.30 -6.77
C ILE A 211 1.84 -10.26 -7.37
N LEU A 212 0.83 -9.71 -8.07
CA LEU A 212 -0.18 -10.51 -8.77
C LEU A 212 0.44 -11.39 -9.85
N PHE A 213 1.34 -10.83 -10.65
CA PHE A 213 2.06 -11.58 -11.68
C PHE A 213 2.88 -12.72 -11.09
N MET A 214 3.62 -12.47 -10.00
CA MET A 214 4.34 -13.52 -9.27
C MET A 214 3.43 -14.63 -8.77
N ALA A 215 2.27 -14.27 -8.21
CA ALA A 215 1.29 -15.25 -7.73
C ALA A 215 0.76 -16.11 -8.89
N ILE A 216 0.50 -15.52 -10.06
CA ILE A 216 0.06 -16.22 -11.27
C ILE A 216 1.14 -17.20 -11.75
N VAL A 217 2.39 -16.74 -11.87
CA VAL A 217 3.53 -17.57 -12.28
C VAL A 217 3.72 -18.73 -11.30
N TRP A 218 3.68 -18.46 -10.00
CA TRP A 218 3.78 -19.51 -8.98
C TRP A 218 2.66 -20.55 -9.11
N MET A 219 1.41 -20.13 -9.32
CA MET A 219 0.30 -21.06 -9.53
C MET A 219 0.46 -21.88 -10.81
N TRP A 220 0.99 -21.33 -11.86
CA TRP A 220 1.28 -22.03 -13.10
C TRP A 220 2.40 -23.08 -12.93
N VAL A 221 3.51 -22.65 -12.34
CA VAL A 221 4.72 -23.50 -12.22
C VAL A 221 4.51 -24.60 -11.18
N GLU A 222 4.08 -24.24 -9.97
CA GLU A 222 4.06 -25.14 -8.82
C GLU A 222 2.73 -25.90 -8.68
N ARG A 223 1.62 -25.27 -9.05
CA ARG A 223 0.28 -25.88 -8.90
C ARG A 223 -0.30 -26.42 -10.18
N LYS A 224 0.32 -26.15 -11.33
CA LYS A 224 -0.17 -26.54 -12.66
C LYS A 224 -1.63 -26.13 -12.91
N LYS A 225 -2.03 -24.97 -12.40
CA LYS A 225 -3.39 -24.42 -12.50
C LYS A 225 -3.36 -23.02 -13.07
N THR A 226 -4.29 -22.74 -13.99
CA THR A 226 -4.50 -21.39 -14.53
C THR A 226 -5.41 -20.60 -13.60
N PRO A 227 -4.91 -19.55 -12.92
CA PRO A 227 -5.69 -18.78 -11.96
C PRO A 227 -6.48 -17.66 -12.66
N PHE A 228 -7.54 -18.00 -13.39
CA PHE A 228 -8.35 -17.05 -14.18
C PHE A 228 -8.77 -15.80 -13.38
N PHE A 229 -9.16 -15.96 -12.12
CA PHE A 229 -9.53 -14.84 -11.26
C PHE A 229 -8.37 -13.84 -11.10
N LEU A 230 -7.16 -14.31 -10.77
CA LEU A 230 -5.99 -13.43 -10.60
C LEU A 230 -5.61 -12.78 -11.93
N ILE A 231 -5.70 -13.51 -13.04
CA ILE A 231 -5.45 -12.97 -14.38
C ILE A 231 -6.46 -11.86 -14.72
N SER A 232 -7.75 -12.07 -14.43
CA SER A 232 -8.79 -11.05 -14.66
C SER A 232 -8.54 -9.79 -13.84
N ILE A 233 -8.20 -9.93 -12.55
CA ILE A 233 -7.87 -8.77 -11.70
C ILE A 233 -6.59 -8.08 -12.19
N LEU A 234 -5.56 -8.84 -12.60
CA LEU A 234 -4.34 -8.25 -13.19
C LEU A 234 -4.64 -7.46 -14.47
N MET A 235 -5.49 -7.97 -15.35
CA MET A 235 -5.87 -7.26 -16.58
C MET A 235 -6.63 -5.97 -16.29
N ILE A 236 -7.59 -6.00 -15.36
CA ILE A 236 -8.32 -4.80 -14.90
C ILE A 236 -7.33 -3.78 -14.32
N TYR A 237 -6.44 -4.24 -13.44
CA TYR A 237 -5.43 -3.38 -12.81
C TYR A 237 -4.50 -2.76 -13.86
N ALA A 238 -3.95 -3.58 -14.76
CA ALA A 238 -3.03 -3.12 -15.79
C ALA A 238 -3.69 -2.11 -16.75
N SER A 239 -4.95 -2.32 -17.11
CA SER A 239 -5.70 -1.37 -17.96
C SER A 239 -5.91 -0.03 -17.23
N ALA A 240 -6.29 -0.06 -15.95
CA ALA A 240 -6.46 1.14 -15.13
C ALA A 240 -5.12 1.85 -14.87
N PHE A 241 -4.04 1.10 -14.67
CA PHE A 241 -2.70 1.65 -14.50
C PHE A 241 -2.16 2.25 -15.81
N ALA A 242 -2.41 1.60 -16.95
CA ALA A 242 -2.08 2.16 -18.26
C ALA A 242 -2.81 3.49 -18.48
N PHE A 243 -4.10 3.59 -18.10
CA PHE A 243 -4.82 4.86 -18.12
C PHE A 243 -4.11 5.93 -17.30
N SER A 244 -3.62 5.61 -16.11
CA SER A 244 -2.84 6.53 -15.27
C SER A 244 -1.49 6.93 -15.93
N VAL A 245 -0.74 5.95 -16.45
CA VAL A 245 0.61 6.18 -17.03
C VAL A 245 0.54 7.01 -18.32
N PHE A 246 -0.45 6.76 -19.17
CA PHE A 246 -0.61 7.46 -20.45
C PHE A 246 -1.42 8.77 -20.33
N ALA A 247 -1.62 9.30 -19.14
CA ALA A 247 -2.28 10.58 -18.95
C ALA A 247 -1.51 11.71 -19.64
N PRO A 248 -2.19 12.64 -20.34
CA PRO A 248 -1.55 13.79 -20.98
C PRO A 248 -0.69 14.62 -20.02
N GLY A 249 -1.16 14.80 -18.78
CA GLY A 249 -0.46 15.54 -17.73
C GLY A 249 0.93 14.98 -17.39
N ASN A 250 1.13 13.65 -17.50
CA ASN A 250 2.45 13.06 -17.30
C ASN A 250 3.47 13.56 -18.33
N ALA A 251 3.07 13.72 -19.60
CA ALA A 251 3.94 14.28 -20.64
C ALA A 251 4.26 15.75 -20.37
N VAL A 252 3.26 16.54 -19.90
CA VAL A 252 3.49 17.94 -19.50
C VAL A 252 4.49 18.02 -18.37
N ARG A 253 4.29 17.25 -17.31
CA ARG A 253 5.20 17.20 -16.16
C ARG A 253 6.61 16.73 -16.58
N GLN A 254 6.68 15.71 -17.41
CA GLN A 254 7.96 15.18 -17.89
C GLN A 254 8.76 16.22 -18.68
N ALA A 255 8.08 17.08 -19.46
CA ALA A 255 8.75 18.16 -20.20
C ALA A 255 9.38 19.23 -19.30
N THR A 256 9.08 19.29 -18.00
CA THR A 256 9.71 20.19 -17.03
C THR A 256 11.04 19.66 -16.48
N VAL A 257 11.36 18.38 -16.70
CA VAL A 257 12.62 17.76 -16.23
C VAL A 257 13.69 17.89 -17.31
N THR A 258 14.77 18.59 -17.02
CA THR A 258 15.80 18.97 -18.01
C THR A 258 16.81 17.88 -18.32
N ASP A 259 17.17 17.04 -17.33
CA ASP A 259 18.23 16.03 -17.45
C ASP A 259 17.70 14.60 -17.26
N GLN A 260 16.83 14.18 -18.18
CA GLN A 260 16.23 12.85 -18.10
C GLN A 260 17.21 11.77 -18.56
N PRO A 261 17.46 10.72 -17.76
CA PRO A 261 18.12 9.54 -18.24
C PRO A 261 17.26 8.80 -19.29
N ASN A 262 17.90 8.16 -20.23
CA ASN A 262 17.14 7.25 -21.11
C ASN A 262 16.59 6.05 -20.30
N VAL A 263 15.58 5.38 -20.85
CA VAL A 263 14.85 4.27 -20.18
C VAL A 263 15.81 3.18 -19.68
N VAL A 264 16.86 2.85 -20.46
CA VAL A 264 17.85 1.82 -20.10
C VAL A 264 18.70 2.28 -18.92
N ALA A 265 19.19 3.52 -18.96
CA ALA A 265 19.94 4.10 -17.84
C ALA A 265 19.08 4.18 -16.58
N ALA A 266 17.83 4.63 -16.68
CA ALA A 266 16.88 4.66 -15.56
C ALA A 266 16.64 3.27 -14.94
N PHE A 267 16.61 2.23 -15.75
CA PHE A 267 16.47 0.85 -15.25
C PHE A 267 17.69 0.43 -14.39
N PHE A 268 18.91 0.67 -14.87
CA PHE A 268 20.11 0.36 -14.10
C PHE A 268 20.25 1.26 -12.86
N MET A 269 19.87 2.53 -12.95
CA MET A 269 19.81 3.43 -11.79
C MET A 269 18.81 2.92 -10.74
N ALA A 270 17.65 2.42 -11.16
CA ALA A 270 16.65 1.84 -10.26
C ALA A 270 17.21 0.62 -9.49
N ILE A 271 17.98 -0.24 -10.15
CA ILE A 271 18.67 -1.36 -9.49
C ILE A 271 19.69 -0.84 -8.46
N GLY A 272 20.52 0.13 -8.85
CA GLY A 272 21.50 0.76 -7.94
C GLY A 272 20.83 1.38 -6.71
N LYS A 273 19.77 2.19 -6.94
CA LYS A 273 19.00 2.81 -5.85
C LYS A 273 18.30 1.79 -4.94
N SER A 274 17.85 0.66 -5.48
CA SER A 274 17.25 -0.39 -4.66
C SER A 274 18.26 -1.06 -3.72
N VAL A 275 19.51 -1.23 -4.18
CA VAL A 275 20.60 -1.77 -3.34
C VAL A 275 21.00 -0.74 -2.27
N GLU A 276 21.16 0.53 -2.66
CA GLU A 276 21.45 1.64 -1.75
C GLU A 276 20.39 1.73 -0.64
N PHE A 277 19.12 1.76 -1.02
CA PHE A 277 18.01 1.80 -0.06
C PHE A 277 17.98 0.60 0.89
N LEU A 278 18.25 -0.61 0.38
CA LEU A 278 18.35 -1.80 1.23
C LEU A 278 19.53 -1.69 2.22
N ALA A 279 20.65 -1.18 1.77
CA ALA A 279 21.82 -0.99 2.64
C ALA A 279 21.54 0.04 3.75
N ASP A 280 20.88 1.15 3.40
CA ASP A 280 20.53 2.21 4.35
C ASP A 280 19.40 1.77 5.31
N ALA A 281 18.47 0.94 4.83
CA ALA A 281 17.35 0.43 5.64
C ALA A 281 17.74 -0.68 6.62
N ILE A 282 18.90 -1.34 6.43
CA ILE A 282 19.35 -2.41 7.32
C ILE A 282 20.13 -1.83 8.50
N GLY A 283 19.42 -1.24 9.45
CA GLY A 283 19.97 -0.80 10.73
C GLY A 283 19.98 -1.92 11.79
N ILE A 284 20.57 -1.64 12.94
CA ILE A 284 20.65 -2.57 14.07
C ILE A 284 19.25 -2.99 14.54
N MET A 285 18.29 -2.05 14.58
CA MET A 285 16.94 -2.32 15.06
C MET A 285 16.17 -3.24 14.12
N GLU A 286 16.30 -3.04 12.81
CA GLU A 286 15.69 -3.91 11.79
C GLU A 286 16.24 -5.31 11.89
N VAL A 287 17.58 -5.47 12.05
CA VAL A 287 18.24 -6.77 12.24
C VAL A 287 17.72 -7.47 13.50
N LEU A 288 17.60 -6.75 14.61
CA LEU A 288 17.05 -7.29 15.87
C LEU A 288 15.59 -7.76 15.69
N MET A 289 14.75 -6.95 15.04
CA MET A 289 13.35 -7.30 14.79
C MET A 289 13.22 -8.51 13.86
N PHE A 290 13.99 -8.58 12.78
CA PHE A 290 14.03 -9.75 11.92
C PHE A 290 14.53 -10.99 12.69
N THR A 291 15.53 -10.85 13.55
CA THR A 291 16.03 -11.95 14.41
C THR A 291 14.93 -12.48 15.32
N ILE A 292 14.12 -11.62 15.93
CA ILE A 292 12.97 -12.01 16.75
C ILE A 292 11.93 -12.77 15.90
N LEU A 293 11.75 -12.38 14.62
CA LEU A 293 10.78 -13.01 13.72
C LEU A 293 11.25 -14.36 13.14
N ILE A 294 12.57 -14.63 13.05
CA ILE A 294 13.12 -15.85 12.46
C ILE A 294 12.44 -17.14 12.98
N PRO A 295 12.26 -17.37 14.30
CA PRO A 295 11.63 -18.59 14.80
C PRO A 295 10.18 -18.75 14.35
N PHE A 296 9.47 -17.64 14.18
CA PHE A 296 8.09 -17.61 13.66
C PHE A 296 8.07 -17.89 12.16
N LEU A 297 8.91 -17.20 11.39
CA LEU A 297 9.04 -17.42 9.95
C LEU A 297 9.47 -18.85 9.62
N ALA A 298 10.40 -19.41 10.37
CA ALA A 298 10.82 -20.82 10.21
C ALA A 298 9.67 -21.80 10.49
N ARG A 299 8.83 -21.53 11.50
CA ARG A 299 7.64 -22.36 11.76
C ARG A 299 6.58 -22.17 10.69
N LEU A 300 6.36 -20.95 10.23
CA LEU A 300 5.45 -20.66 9.12
C LEU A 300 5.88 -21.37 7.85
N ALA A 301 7.18 -21.36 7.53
CA ALA A 301 7.75 -22.08 6.39
C ALA A 301 7.53 -23.59 6.50
N LYS A 302 7.73 -24.17 7.70
CA LYS A 302 7.45 -25.62 7.95
C LYS A 302 5.96 -25.95 7.93
N ALA A 303 5.10 -25.07 8.42
CA ALA A 303 3.64 -25.26 8.41
C ALA A 303 3.03 -25.01 7.03
N SER A 304 3.69 -24.21 6.20
CA SER A 304 3.21 -23.90 4.86
C SER A 304 3.33 -25.13 3.95
N ARG A 305 2.30 -25.33 3.14
CA ARG A 305 2.31 -26.31 2.03
C ARG A 305 2.86 -25.71 0.74
N PHE A 306 3.47 -24.55 0.83
CA PHE A 306 4.11 -23.89 -0.31
C PHE A 306 5.43 -24.60 -0.61
N LYS A 307 5.55 -25.03 -1.87
CA LYS A 307 6.80 -25.57 -2.41
C LYS A 307 7.31 -24.60 -3.43
N PHE A 308 8.61 -24.40 -3.44
CA PHE A 308 9.31 -23.59 -4.42
C PHE A 308 10.36 -24.48 -5.09
N SER A 309 10.07 -24.95 -6.30
CA SER A 309 11.00 -25.81 -7.07
C SER A 309 12.29 -25.08 -7.40
N HIS A 310 12.20 -23.74 -7.56
CA HIS A 310 13.31 -22.90 -7.97
C HIS A 310 13.44 -21.67 -7.07
N PRO A 311 13.85 -21.82 -5.79
CA PRO A 311 13.85 -20.73 -4.81
C PRO A 311 14.70 -19.52 -5.24
N TRP A 312 15.86 -19.77 -5.87
CA TRP A 312 16.72 -18.70 -6.37
C TRP A 312 16.10 -17.88 -7.51
N LEU A 313 15.32 -18.53 -8.37
CA LEU A 313 14.57 -17.82 -9.41
C LEU A 313 13.51 -16.88 -8.82
N TYR A 314 12.78 -17.34 -7.79
CA TYR A 314 11.80 -16.50 -7.11
C TYR A 314 12.45 -15.34 -6.35
N LEU A 315 13.63 -15.57 -5.74
CA LEU A 315 14.40 -14.49 -5.11
C LEU A 315 14.86 -13.45 -6.15
N LEU A 316 15.40 -13.91 -7.28
CA LEU A 316 15.81 -12.99 -8.36
C LEU A 316 14.62 -12.18 -8.90
N ILE A 317 13.49 -12.85 -9.19
CA ILE A 317 12.28 -12.16 -9.65
C ILE A 317 11.80 -11.16 -8.60
N SER A 318 11.78 -11.53 -7.33
CA SER A 318 11.40 -10.63 -6.22
C SER A 318 12.29 -9.41 -6.15
N PHE A 319 13.61 -9.58 -6.32
CA PHE A 319 14.56 -8.47 -6.31
C PHE A 319 14.35 -7.54 -7.53
N LEU A 320 14.18 -8.10 -8.72
CA LEU A 320 13.90 -7.30 -9.92
C LEU A 320 12.59 -6.53 -9.82
N LEU A 321 11.54 -7.17 -9.27
CA LEU A 321 10.27 -6.51 -9.02
C LEU A 321 10.38 -5.41 -7.95
N TYR A 322 11.16 -5.67 -6.89
CA TYR A 322 11.48 -4.66 -5.89
C TYR A 322 12.22 -3.47 -6.53
N SER A 323 13.20 -3.73 -7.39
CA SER A 323 13.93 -2.67 -8.11
C SER A 323 13.01 -1.84 -9.02
N ALA A 324 11.94 -2.44 -9.56
CA ALA A 324 10.97 -1.71 -10.37
C ALA A 324 10.24 -0.58 -9.61
N PHE A 325 10.15 -0.65 -8.27
CA PHE A 325 9.57 0.44 -7.46
C PHE A 325 10.41 1.73 -7.52
N PHE A 326 11.70 1.63 -7.78
CA PHE A 326 12.59 2.79 -7.90
C PHE A 326 12.63 3.37 -9.32
N PHE A 327 12.10 2.64 -10.31
CA PHE A 327 12.14 3.07 -11.71
C PHE A 327 11.42 4.40 -11.96
N PRO A 328 10.19 4.67 -11.44
CA PRO A 328 9.54 5.95 -11.69
C PRO A 328 10.36 7.15 -11.21
N ASN A 329 10.98 7.05 -10.04
CA ASN A 329 11.82 8.11 -9.51
C ASN A 329 13.12 8.24 -10.31
N SER A 330 13.73 7.12 -10.72
CA SER A 330 14.97 7.13 -11.51
C SER A 330 14.76 7.66 -12.93
N TYR A 331 13.54 7.51 -13.48
CA TYR A 331 13.20 8.02 -14.80
C TYR A 331 12.79 9.51 -14.78
N ALA A 332 12.23 9.97 -13.66
CA ALA A 332 11.77 11.35 -13.48
C ALA A 332 12.82 12.29 -12.86
N MET A 333 14.00 11.78 -12.56
CA MET A 333 15.17 12.58 -12.16
C MET A 333 15.93 13.02 -13.42
#